data_04cc5c98ff84b291be6d888485e72f8e
#
_entry.id   04cc5c98ff84b291be6d888485e72f8e
#
_cell.length_a   1.000
_cell.length_b   1.000
_cell.length_c   1.000
_cell.angle_alpha   90.00
_cell.angle_beta   90.00
_cell.angle_gamma   90.00
#
_symmetry.space_group_name_H-M   'P 1'
#
loop_
_entity.id
_entity.type
_entity.pdbx_description
1 polymer ?
#
loop_
_entity_poly.entity_id
_entity_poly.type
_entity_poly.pdbx_seq_one_letter_code
_entity_poly.pdbx_strand_id
1 'polypeptide(L)'
;LEYLAEQADEAGMNGHDAEEHADRTHEKQQEIHDRIVQYYRDIYDTSVQKAELATTVAENEHRLVKGIDLDNDYCLYVGIPFCPSRCLYCSFTSYPIGIYAEKAKTYIDTLCKELAYVAEQYNHKRLVAIYIGGGTPTSISHELLAVLLKQIQTVFRLQEPEVADGLVEFTVEAGRPDSITPEKLAVMKEYGVTRISINPQTMNDETLRTIGRAHNAAQVKEAFA
;
A
#
# COMPACT_ATOMS: atom_id res chain seq x y z
N LEU A 1 -8.75 12.96 19.24
CA LEU A 1 -9.40 13.23 20.55
C LEU A 1 -9.74 11.94 21.27
N GLU A 2 -10.39 10.94 20.63
CA GLU A 2 -10.71 9.63 21.24
C GLU A 2 -9.46 8.92 21.79
N TYR A 3 -8.39 8.85 21.02
CA TYR A 3 -7.13 8.21 21.45
C TYR A 3 -6.47 8.89 22.66
N LEU A 4 -6.58 10.22 22.79
CA LEU A 4 -6.06 10.97 23.94
C LEU A 4 -6.95 10.78 25.19
N ALA A 5 -8.25 10.54 24.99
CA ALA A 5 -9.17 10.20 26.05
C ALA A 5 -8.92 8.77 26.61
N GLU A 6 -8.62 7.80 25.73
CA GLU A 6 -8.22 6.44 26.15
C GLU A 6 -6.93 6.43 26.98
N GLN A 7 -5.91 7.23 26.60
CA GLN A 7 -4.67 7.35 27.36
C GLN A 7 -4.88 8.02 28.74
N ALA A 8 -5.83 8.94 28.84
CA ALA A 8 -6.14 9.61 30.10
C ALA A 8 -6.91 8.66 31.05
N ASP A 9 -7.78 7.79 30.53
CA ASP A 9 -8.47 6.74 31.29
C ASP A 9 -7.47 5.70 31.83
N GLU A 10 -6.50 5.26 31.03
CA GLU A 10 -5.42 4.39 31.48
C GLU A 10 -4.53 5.00 32.56
N ALA A 11 -4.36 6.33 32.55
CA ALA A 11 -3.61 7.09 33.57
C ALA A 11 -4.42 7.38 34.85
N GLY A 12 -5.70 7.02 34.92
CA GLY A 12 -6.57 7.25 36.07
C GLY A 12 -6.88 8.74 36.32
N MET A 13 -6.85 9.56 35.29
CA MET A 13 -7.15 10.99 35.35
C MET A 13 -8.66 11.23 35.39
N ASN A 14 -9.10 12.25 36.14
CA ASN A 14 -10.50 12.68 36.07
C ASN A 14 -10.77 13.44 34.76
N GLY A 15 -12.04 13.59 34.36
CA GLY A 15 -12.41 14.15 33.05
C GLY A 15 -11.83 15.58 32.80
N HIS A 16 -11.69 16.41 33.82
CA HIS A 16 -11.13 17.77 33.69
C HIS A 16 -9.61 17.74 33.47
N ASP A 17 -8.89 16.89 34.21
CA ASP A 17 -7.44 16.73 34.08
C ASP A 17 -7.09 16.06 32.73
N ALA A 18 -7.98 15.18 32.21
CA ALA A 18 -7.86 14.57 30.91
C ALA A 18 -7.98 15.60 29.76
N GLU A 19 -8.95 16.51 29.83
CA GLU A 19 -9.11 17.60 28.83
C GLU A 19 -7.90 18.55 28.85
N GLU A 20 -7.44 18.97 30.02
CA GLU A 20 -6.27 19.84 30.14
C GLU A 20 -4.98 19.16 29.67
N HIS A 21 -4.84 17.86 29.90
CA HIS A 21 -3.73 17.07 29.40
C HIS A 21 -3.79 16.91 27.85
N ALA A 22 -4.97 16.66 27.30
CA ALA A 22 -5.18 16.58 25.85
C ALA A 22 -4.87 17.90 25.15
N ASP A 23 -5.31 19.03 25.70
CA ASP A 23 -5.04 20.35 25.15
C ASP A 23 -3.54 20.68 25.15
N ARG A 24 -2.83 20.44 26.25
CA ARG A 24 -1.37 20.63 26.32
C ARG A 24 -0.61 19.71 25.34
N THR A 25 -1.10 18.51 25.13
CA THR A 25 -0.49 17.58 24.18
C THR A 25 -0.71 18.04 22.75
N HIS A 26 -1.90 18.56 22.45
CA HIS A 26 -2.23 19.13 21.14
C HIS A 26 -1.41 20.38 20.83
N GLU A 27 -1.29 21.32 21.78
CA GLU A 27 -0.44 22.52 21.65
C GLU A 27 1.02 22.14 21.37
N LYS A 28 1.54 21.14 22.08
CA LYS A 28 2.91 20.66 21.88
C LYS A 28 3.13 19.99 20.52
N GLN A 29 2.15 19.24 20.05
CA GLN A 29 2.19 18.65 18.72
C GLN A 29 2.15 19.73 17.63
N GLN A 30 1.31 20.75 17.78
CA GLN A 30 1.24 21.87 16.85
C GLN A 30 2.55 22.66 16.83
N GLU A 31 3.17 22.92 17.97
CA GLU A 31 4.48 23.58 18.04
C GLU A 31 5.56 22.78 17.29
N ILE A 32 5.58 21.45 17.43
CA ILE A 32 6.51 20.58 16.71
C ILE A 32 6.24 20.64 15.20
N HIS A 33 4.97 20.56 14.80
CA HIS A 33 4.56 20.69 13.41
C HIS A 33 5.07 21.99 12.78
N ASP A 34 4.76 23.12 13.42
CA ASP A 34 5.14 24.46 12.93
C ASP A 34 6.67 24.61 12.79
N ARG A 35 7.43 24.06 13.74
CA ARG A 35 8.91 24.05 13.70
C ARG A 35 9.45 23.22 12.53
N ILE A 36 8.84 22.06 12.22
CA ILE A 36 9.23 21.21 11.08
C ILE A 36 8.90 21.94 9.78
N VAL A 37 7.71 22.52 9.65
CA VAL A 37 7.31 23.32 8.48
C VAL A 37 8.30 24.48 8.26
N GLN A 38 8.64 25.21 9.32
CA GLN A 38 9.60 26.30 9.23
C GLN A 38 11.00 25.81 8.82
N TYR A 39 11.46 24.68 9.36
CA TYR A 39 12.73 24.06 8.98
C TYR A 39 12.78 23.72 7.48
N TYR A 40 11.73 23.11 6.92
CA TYR A 40 11.65 22.81 5.48
C TYR A 40 11.72 24.08 4.63
N ARG A 41 11.12 25.17 5.09
CA ARG A 41 11.14 26.46 4.40
C ARG A 41 12.53 27.10 4.41
N ASP A 42 13.17 27.12 5.56
CA ASP A 42 14.44 27.83 5.77
C ASP A 42 15.64 27.08 5.17
N ILE A 43 15.64 25.76 5.21
CA ILE A 43 16.78 24.95 4.80
C ILE A 43 16.65 24.46 3.36
N TYR A 44 15.42 24.11 2.93
CA TYR A 44 15.17 23.50 1.61
C TYR A 44 14.41 24.41 0.64
N ASP A 45 14.20 25.67 0.99
CA ASP A 45 13.44 26.64 0.18
C ASP A 45 12.08 26.08 -0.31
N THR A 46 11.41 25.33 0.56
CA THR A 46 10.16 24.64 0.24
C THR A 46 8.99 25.59 0.39
N SER A 47 8.01 25.54 -0.52
CA SER A 47 6.76 26.31 -0.36
C SER A 47 6.02 25.88 0.91
N VAL A 48 5.27 26.81 1.53
CA VAL A 48 4.45 26.51 2.73
C VAL A 48 3.57 25.30 2.54
N GLN A 49 2.80 25.26 1.44
CA GLN A 49 1.87 24.16 1.12
C GLN A 49 2.57 22.80 1.03
N LYS A 50 3.77 22.75 0.47
CA LYS A 50 4.53 21.51 0.33
C LYS A 50 5.16 21.07 1.65
N ALA A 51 5.61 22.02 2.46
CA ALA A 51 6.14 21.75 3.80
C ALA A 51 5.03 21.20 4.72
N GLU A 52 3.86 21.86 4.75
CA GLU A 52 2.65 21.41 5.47
C GLU A 52 2.24 20.00 5.08
N LEU A 53 2.15 19.73 3.78
CA LEU A 53 1.79 18.41 3.27
C LEU A 53 2.79 17.34 3.72
N ALA A 54 4.09 17.61 3.58
CA ALA A 54 5.15 16.66 3.97
C ALA A 54 5.12 16.37 5.48
N THR A 55 4.93 17.39 6.31
CA THR A 55 4.83 17.26 7.77
C THR A 55 3.60 16.46 8.16
N THR A 56 2.43 16.79 7.60
CA THR A 56 1.17 16.05 7.84
C THR A 56 1.29 14.57 7.45
N VAL A 57 1.93 14.27 6.31
CA VAL A 57 2.17 12.88 5.88
C VAL A 57 3.06 12.15 6.88
N ALA A 58 4.16 12.76 7.30
CA ALA A 58 5.08 12.16 8.29
C ALA A 58 4.41 11.90 9.64
N GLU A 59 3.54 12.81 10.12
CA GLU A 59 2.76 12.60 11.34
C GLU A 59 1.76 11.45 11.21
N ASN A 60 1.11 11.32 10.06
CA ASN A 60 0.20 10.21 9.79
C ASN A 60 0.95 8.87 9.73
N GLU A 61 2.09 8.83 9.05
CA GLU A 61 2.97 7.65 9.01
C GLU A 61 3.44 7.26 10.41
N HIS A 62 3.89 8.22 11.21
CA HIS A 62 4.31 7.97 12.59
C HIS A 62 3.18 7.35 13.44
N ARG A 63 1.95 7.84 13.31
CA ARG A 63 0.78 7.27 14.01
C ARG A 63 0.50 5.83 13.60
N LEU A 64 0.60 5.52 12.31
CA LEU A 64 0.40 4.16 11.79
C LEU A 64 1.50 3.20 12.27
N VAL A 65 2.76 3.64 12.25
CA VAL A 65 3.91 2.80 12.62
C VAL A 65 4.01 2.61 14.13
N LYS A 66 3.50 3.52 14.95
CA LYS A 66 3.56 3.45 16.42
C LYS A 66 2.95 2.16 17.00
N GLY A 67 1.97 1.55 16.31
CA GLY A 67 1.35 0.28 16.70
C GLY A 67 2.06 -0.96 16.18
N ILE A 68 3.20 -0.82 15.48
CA ILE A 68 3.98 -1.93 14.90
C ILE A 68 5.13 -2.27 15.83
N ASP A 69 5.20 -3.55 16.23
CA ASP A 69 6.31 -4.11 16.98
C ASP A 69 7.39 -4.61 15.99
N LEU A 70 8.46 -3.83 15.82
CA LEU A 70 9.52 -4.12 14.85
C LEU A 70 10.25 -5.46 15.10
N ASP A 71 10.17 -6.02 16.31
CA ASP A 71 10.78 -7.32 16.65
C ASP A 71 9.86 -8.48 16.32
N ASN A 72 8.54 -8.31 16.46
CA ASN A 72 7.54 -9.38 16.34
C ASN A 72 6.59 -9.22 15.15
N ASP A 73 6.60 -8.08 14.47
CA ASP A 73 5.79 -7.82 13.28
C ASP A 73 6.62 -7.88 12.00
N TYR A 74 5.96 -8.15 10.88
CA TYR A 74 6.59 -8.07 9.56
C TYR A 74 5.60 -7.65 8.48
N CYS A 75 6.14 -7.09 7.39
CA CYS A 75 5.41 -6.79 6.17
C CYS A 75 5.84 -7.75 5.07
N LEU A 76 4.90 -8.20 4.25
CA LEU A 76 5.14 -9.08 3.11
C LEU A 76 5.09 -8.26 1.81
N TYR A 77 6.19 -8.25 1.07
CA TYR A 77 6.21 -7.73 -0.29
C TYR A 77 6.23 -8.88 -1.30
N VAL A 78 5.31 -8.86 -2.26
CA VAL A 78 5.18 -9.87 -3.31
C VAL A 78 5.41 -9.22 -4.67
N GLY A 79 6.48 -9.60 -5.36
CA GLY A 79 6.85 -9.02 -6.65
C GLY A 79 6.21 -9.74 -7.84
N ILE A 80 5.54 -9.01 -8.74
CA ILE A 80 5.06 -9.50 -10.03
C ILE A 80 5.83 -8.79 -11.14
N PRO A 81 6.76 -9.47 -11.85
CA PRO A 81 7.68 -8.81 -12.79
C PRO A 81 7.08 -8.57 -14.17
N PHE A 82 5.78 -8.76 -14.35
CA PHE A 82 5.11 -8.60 -15.65
C PHE A 82 4.44 -7.25 -15.80
N CYS A 83 4.41 -6.72 -17.03
CA CYS A 83 3.71 -5.51 -17.40
C CYS A 83 2.95 -5.71 -18.71
N PRO A 84 1.88 -4.95 -19.02
CA PRO A 84 1.26 -4.96 -20.34
C PRO A 84 2.23 -4.57 -21.46
N SER A 85 3.07 -3.55 -21.20
CA SER A 85 4.15 -3.07 -22.06
C SER A 85 5.24 -2.42 -21.23
N ARG A 86 6.43 -2.27 -21.78
CA ARG A 86 7.54 -1.56 -21.11
C ARG A 86 7.43 -0.07 -21.35
N CYS A 87 7.36 0.71 -20.28
CA CYS A 87 7.41 2.18 -20.35
C CYS A 87 8.82 2.67 -20.60
N LEU A 88 9.00 3.75 -21.39
CA LEU A 88 10.32 4.24 -21.81
C LEU A 88 11.19 4.72 -20.65
N TYR A 89 10.61 5.18 -19.57
CA TYR A 89 11.29 5.69 -18.38
C TYR A 89 11.53 4.64 -17.29
N CYS A 90 11.01 3.40 -17.46
CA CYS A 90 10.99 2.43 -16.38
C CYS A 90 12.33 1.72 -16.23
N SER A 91 12.90 1.78 -15.02
CA SER A 91 14.10 1.06 -14.60
C SER A 91 13.83 -0.24 -13.84
N PHE A 92 12.55 -0.55 -13.55
CA PHE A 92 12.19 -1.76 -12.84
C PHE A 92 12.25 -2.99 -13.74
N THR A 93 12.32 -4.17 -13.12
CA THR A 93 12.14 -5.44 -13.80
C THR A 93 10.73 -5.52 -14.35
N SER A 94 10.59 -5.44 -15.68
CA SER A 94 9.29 -5.47 -16.35
C SER A 94 9.36 -6.29 -17.64
N TYR A 95 8.74 -7.46 -17.61
CA TYR A 95 8.63 -8.35 -18.76
C TYR A 95 7.27 -8.17 -19.43
N PRO A 96 7.20 -7.78 -20.73
CA PRO A 96 5.92 -7.64 -21.42
C PRO A 96 5.15 -8.96 -21.40
N ILE A 97 3.95 -8.96 -20.83
CA ILE A 97 3.15 -10.18 -20.64
C ILE A 97 2.80 -10.86 -21.97
N GLY A 98 2.61 -10.10 -23.05
CA GLY A 98 2.34 -10.65 -24.38
C GLY A 98 3.47 -11.54 -24.92
N ILE A 99 4.72 -11.35 -24.44
CA ILE A 99 5.88 -12.18 -24.82
C ILE A 99 6.07 -13.32 -23.81
N TYR A 100 5.77 -13.09 -22.54
CA TYR A 100 6.10 -13.98 -21.43
C TYR A 100 4.90 -14.68 -20.81
N ALA A 101 3.74 -14.67 -21.48
CA ALA A 101 2.49 -15.26 -20.96
C ALA A 101 2.65 -16.74 -20.56
N GLU A 102 3.35 -17.54 -21.37
CA GLU A 102 3.64 -18.95 -21.08
C GLU A 102 4.43 -19.15 -19.78
N LYS A 103 5.28 -18.17 -19.41
CA LYS A 103 6.09 -18.21 -18.20
C LYS A 103 5.35 -17.71 -16.97
N ALA A 104 4.27 -16.95 -17.14
CA ALA A 104 3.55 -16.35 -16.03
C ALA A 104 2.98 -17.42 -15.08
N LYS A 105 2.42 -18.50 -15.64
CA LYS A 105 1.92 -19.62 -14.83
C LYS A 105 3.03 -20.26 -13.99
N THR A 106 4.14 -20.61 -14.62
CA THR A 106 5.29 -21.22 -13.92
C THR A 106 5.84 -20.28 -12.84
N TYR A 107 5.86 -18.97 -13.10
CA TYR A 107 6.27 -17.96 -12.13
C TYR A 107 5.34 -17.97 -10.91
N ILE A 108 4.02 -17.91 -11.12
CA ILE A 108 3.04 -17.92 -10.04
C ILE A 108 3.10 -19.24 -9.25
N ASP A 109 3.22 -20.40 -9.93
CA ASP A 109 3.35 -21.70 -9.28
C ASP A 109 4.62 -21.76 -8.38
N THR A 110 5.71 -21.12 -8.81
CA THR A 110 6.97 -21.05 -8.02
C THR A 110 6.85 -20.08 -6.87
N LEU A 111 6.25 -18.90 -7.11
CA LEU A 111 5.99 -17.89 -6.09
C LEU A 111 5.08 -18.44 -4.98
N CYS A 112 4.07 -19.25 -5.33
CA CYS A 112 3.22 -19.91 -4.34
C CYS A 112 4.01 -20.87 -3.40
N LYS A 113 5.05 -21.53 -3.91
CA LYS A 113 5.94 -22.37 -3.07
C LYS A 113 6.81 -21.52 -2.16
N GLU A 114 7.35 -20.42 -2.68
CA GLU A 114 8.13 -19.46 -1.91
C GLU A 114 7.30 -18.84 -0.77
N LEU A 115 6.05 -18.45 -1.06
CA LEU A 115 5.11 -17.92 -0.06
C LEU A 115 4.82 -18.94 1.04
N ALA A 116 4.64 -20.21 0.70
CA ALA A 116 4.44 -21.27 1.70
C ALA A 116 5.67 -21.43 2.61
N TYR A 117 6.87 -21.40 2.03
CA TYR A 117 8.12 -21.43 2.80
C TYR A 117 8.26 -20.21 3.72
N VAL A 118 7.99 -19.00 3.21
CA VAL A 118 8.05 -17.76 4.01
C VAL A 118 7.05 -17.80 5.16
N ALA A 119 5.81 -18.25 4.89
CA ALA A 119 4.78 -18.37 5.94
C ALA A 119 5.22 -19.34 7.07
N GLU A 120 5.89 -20.43 6.73
CA GLU A 120 6.45 -21.36 7.73
C GLU A 120 7.58 -20.72 8.56
N GLN A 121 8.50 -19.99 7.92
CA GLN A 121 9.62 -19.36 8.61
C GLN A 121 9.18 -18.22 9.55
N TYR A 122 8.10 -17.51 9.22
CA TYR A 122 7.60 -16.35 9.96
C TYR A 122 6.32 -16.64 10.76
N ASN A 123 5.93 -17.90 10.94
CA ASN A 123 4.70 -18.30 11.64
C ASN A 123 4.61 -17.86 13.11
N HIS A 124 5.75 -17.46 13.71
CA HIS A 124 5.86 -16.95 15.07
C HIS A 124 5.75 -15.43 15.16
N LYS A 125 5.64 -14.74 14.01
CA LYS A 125 5.51 -13.28 13.91
C LYS A 125 4.15 -12.87 13.38
N ARG A 126 3.71 -11.66 13.69
CA ARG A 126 2.45 -11.10 13.19
C ARG A 126 2.66 -10.44 11.83
N LEU A 127 1.88 -10.85 10.85
CA LEU A 127 1.83 -10.18 9.53
C LEU A 127 0.93 -8.95 9.63
N VAL A 128 1.50 -7.76 9.44
CA VAL A 128 0.78 -6.48 9.58
C VAL A 128 0.42 -5.82 8.26
N ALA A 129 1.17 -6.09 7.20
CA ALA A 129 0.86 -5.55 5.88
C ALA A 129 1.27 -6.51 4.76
N ILE A 130 0.48 -6.52 3.68
CA ILE A 130 0.79 -7.22 2.44
C ILE A 130 0.77 -6.20 1.30
N TYR A 131 1.84 -6.18 0.51
CA TYR A 131 1.95 -5.33 -0.66
C TYR A 131 2.35 -6.15 -1.89
N ILE A 132 1.48 -6.24 -2.88
CA ILE A 132 1.76 -6.89 -4.16
C ILE A 132 2.07 -5.81 -5.19
N GLY A 133 3.31 -5.78 -5.65
CA GLY A 133 3.82 -4.74 -6.53
C GLY A 133 4.80 -5.28 -7.59
N GLY A 134 5.71 -4.42 -8.04
CA GLY A 134 6.78 -4.74 -8.99
C GLY A 134 6.58 -4.12 -10.37
N GLY A 135 6.28 -4.92 -11.37
CA GLY A 135 5.91 -4.44 -12.71
C GLY A 135 4.48 -3.89 -12.71
N THR A 136 3.53 -4.76 -12.93
CA THR A 136 2.09 -4.46 -12.84
C THR A 136 1.36 -5.75 -12.47
N PRO A 137 0.99 -5.95 -11.21
CA PRO A 137 0.30 -7.17 -10.75
C PRO A 137 -0.94 -7.53 -11.58
N THR A 138 -1.70 -6.54 -11.99
CA THR A 138 -2.88 -6.73 -12.85
C THR A 138 -2.56 -7.07 -14.32
N SER A 139 -1.30 -7.22 -14.71
CA SER A 139 -0.92 -7.69 -16.05
C SER A 139 -1.15 -9.18 -16.27
N ILE A 140 -1.16 -9.99 -15.20
CA ILE A 140 -1.50 -11.41 -15.27
C ILE A 140 -3.01 -11.60 -15.41
N SER A 141 -3.46 -12.79 -15.80
CA SER A 141 -4.89 -13.09 -15.91
C SER A 141 -5.57 -13.12 -14.53
N HIS A 142 -6.90 -12.96 -14.51
CA HIS A 142 -7.65 -13.00 -13.25
C HIS A 142 -7.57 -14.38 -12.58
N GLU A 143 -7.45 -15.48 -13.35
CA GLU A 143 -7.27 -16.82 -12.81
C GLU A 143 -5.93 -16.98 -12.09
N LEU A 144 -4.84 -16.48 -12.69
CA LEU A 144 -3.51 -16.49 -12.04
C LEU A 144 -3.47 -15.58 -10.82
N LEU A 145 -4.14 -14.44 -10.89
CA LEU A 145 -4.29 -13.54 -9.73
C LEU A 145 -5.08 -14.25 -8.61
N ALA A 146 -6.16 -14.94 -8.94
CA ALA A 146 -6.94 -15.73 -7.96
C ALA A 146 -6.11 -16.84 -7.32
N VAL A 147 -5.29 -17.56 -8.10
CA VAL A 147 -4.37 -18.58 -7.57
C VAL A 147 -3.40 -17.97 -6.55
N LEU A 148 -2.79 -16.84 -6.89
CA LEU A 148 -1.84 -16.15 -6.01
C LEU A 148 -2.53 -15.67 -4.72
N LEU A 149 -3.64 -14.96 -4.83
CA LEU A 149 -4.35 -14.39 -3.67
C LEU A 149 -4.91 -15.49 -2.76
N LYS A 150 -5.43 -16.57 -3.34
CA LYS A 150 -5.86 -17.76 -2.59
C LYS A 150 -4.72 -18.39 -1.82
N GLN A 151 -3.54 -18.52 -2.45
CA GLN A 151 -2.35 -19.05 -1.77
C GLN A 151 -1.96 -18.17 -0.59
N ILE A 152 -1.87 -16.85 -0.78
CA ILE A 152 -1.57 -15.89 0.29
C ILE A 152 -2.58 -16.06 1.44
N GLN A 153 -3.87 -16.03 1.14
CA GLN A 153 -4.92 -16.17 2.14
C GLN A 153 -4.80 -17.48 2.94
N THR A 154 -4.45 -18.57 2.25
CA THR A 154 -4.34 -19.90 2.85
C THR A 154 -3.10 -20.04 3.74
N VAL A 155 -1.90 -19.70 3.23
CA VAL A 155 -0.65 -19.95 3.95
C VAL A 155 -0.41 -18.98 5.10
N PHE A 156 -0.91 -17.73 4.97
CA PHE A 156 -0.85 -16.74 6.05
C PHE A 156 -2.12 -16.72 6.92
N ARG A 157 -3.06 -17.64 6.71
CA ARG A 157 -4.28 -17.85 7.52
C ARG A 157 -5.14 -16.59 7.66
N LEU A 158 -5.26 -15.78 6.60
CA LEU A 158 -5.95 -14.49 6.64
C LEU A 158 -7.48 -14.61 6.86
N GLN A 159 -8.03 -15.82 6.89
CA GLN A 159 -9.44 -16.08 7.23
C GLN A 159 -9.66 -16.27 8.73
N GLU A 160 -8.59 -16.43 9.51
CA GLU A 160 -8.69 -16.51 10.96
C GLU A 160 -8.89 -15.10 11.53
N PRO A 161 -9.92 -14.84 12.34
CA PRO A 161 -10.24 -13.49 12.83
C PRO A 161 -9.04 -12.80 13.51
N GLU A 162 -8.29 -13.52 14.33
CA GLU A 162 -7.13 -12.99 15.05
C GLU A 162 -6.01 -12.52 14.11
N VAL A 163 -5.87 -13.17 12.96
CA VAL A 163 -4.87 -12.78 11.93
C VAL A 163 -5.42 -11.63 11.08
N ALA A 164 -6.68 -11.70 10.69
CA ALA A 164 -7.36 -10.67 9.90
C ALA A 164 -7.38 -9.32 10.62
N ASP A 165 -7.70 -9.31 11.91
CA ASP A 165 -7.76 -8.11 12.75
C ASP A 165 -6.37 -7.47 12.95
N GLY A 166 -5.30 -8.28 12.86
CA GLY A 166 -3.91 -7.81 12.91
C GLY A 166 -3.38 -7.23 11.59
N LEU A 167 -4.05 -7.50 10.47
CA LEU A 167 -3.62 -7.04 9.15
C LEU A 167 -4.13 -5.62 8.88
N VAL A 168 -3.22 -4.64 8.94
CA VAL A 168 -3.54 -3.21 8.76
C VAL A 168 -3.80 -2.87 7.30
N GLU A 169 -3.07 -3.49 6.35
CA GLU A 169 -3.17 -3.18 4.93
C GLU A 169 -2.94 -4.42 4.06
N PHE A 170 -3.79 -4.59 3.04
CA PHE A 170 -3.55 -5.51 1.92
C PHE A 170 -3.69 -4.76 0.60
N THR A 171 -2.56 -4.36 0.02
CA THR A 171 -2.49 -3.55 -1.19
C THR A 171 -2.07 -4.36 -2.41
N VAL A 172 -2.74 -4.11 -3.54
CA VAL A 172 -2.33 -4.58 -4.87
C VAL A 172 -2.14 -3.38 -5.80
N GLU A 173 -0.97 -3.27 -6.41
CA GLU A 173 -0.74 -2.30 -7.47
C GLU A 173 -1.52 -2.68 -8.73
N ALA A 174 -2.58 -1.93 -9.02
CA ALA A 174 -3.27 -1.96 -10.30
C ALA A 174 -2.74 -0.83 -11.21
N GLY A 175 -1.41 -0.71 -11.28
CA GLY A 175 -0.67 0.45 -11.75
C GLY A 175 -0.91 0.90 -13.21
N ARG A 176 -1.64 0.10 -13.99
CA ARG A 176 -1.96 0.35 -15.39
C ARG A 176 -3.47 0.28 -15.61
N PRO A 177 -4.15 1.41 -15.89
CA PRO A 177 -5.59 1.42 -16.21
C PRO A 177 -5.99 0.41 -17.28
N ASP A 178 -5.16 0.24 -18.30
CA ASP A 178 -5.36 -0.71 -19.40
C ASP A 178 -5.20 -2.19 -19.00
N SER A 179 -4.82 -2.49 -17.76
CA SER A 179 -4.73 -3.85 -17.22
C SER A 179 -5.78 -4.20 -16.16
N ILE A 180 -6.60 -3.22 -15.78
CA ILE A 180 -7.69 -3.39 -14.82
C ILE A 180 -8.92 -3.92 -15.54
N THR A 181 -9.54 -4.97 -15.00
CA THR A 181 -10.82 -5.51 -15.50
C THR A 181 -11.77 -5.79 -14.34
N PRO A 182 -13.10 -5.82 -14.57
CA PRO A 182 -14.07 -6.13 -13.52
C PRO A 182 -13.80 -7.49 -12.85
N GLU A 183 -13.36 -8.51 -13.61
CA GLU A 183 -13.04 -9.83 -13.08
C GLU A 183 -11.86 -9.78 -12.12
N LYS A 184 -10.81 -8.99 -12.42
CA LYS A 184 -9.67 -8.81 -11.52
C LYS A 184 -10.04 -8.06 -10.25
N LEU A 185 -10.89 -7.03 -10.37
CA LEU A 185 -11.42 -6.30 -9.21
C LEU A 185 -12.26 -7.21 -8.32
N ALA A 186 -13.12 -8.04 -8.92
CA ALA A 186 -13.93 -9.01 -8.20
C ALA A 186 -13.05 -10.02 -7.44
N VAL A 187 -12.02 -10.56 -8.08
CA VAL A 187 -11.04 -11.47 -7.45
C VAL A 187 -10.32 -10.77 -6.30
N MET A 188 -9.81 -9.56 -6.48
CA MET A 188 -9.14 -8.83 -5.40
C MET A 188 -10.07 -8.59 -4.20
N LYS A 189 -11.32 -8.22 -4.46
CA LYS A 189 -12.34 -8.05 -3.40
C LYS A 189 -12.67 -9.36 -2.68
N GLU A 190 -12.81 -10.46 -3.42
CA GLU A 190 -13.10 -11.80 -2.87
C GLU A 190 -12.03 -12.24 -1.87
N TYR A 191 -10.76 -11.96 -2.18
CA TYR A 191 -9.62 -12.36 -1.33
C TYR A 191 -9.18 -11.30 -0.31
N GLY A 192 -10.00 -10.28 -0.05
CA GLY A 192 -9.79 -9.35 1.05
C GLY A 192 -8.74 -8.26 0.79
N VAL A 193 -8.44 -7.95 -0.47
CA VAL A 193 -7.60 -6.78 -0.81
C VAL A 193 -8.31 -5.51 -0.34
N THR A 194 -7.65 -4.71 0.50
CA THR A 194 -8.23 -3.51 1.11
C THR A 194 -7.92 -2.24 0.32
N ARG A 195 -6.84 -2.25 -0.48
CA ARG A 195 -6.42 -1.09 -1.26
C ARG A 195 -5.85 -1.49 -2.62
N ILE A 196 -6.16 -0.71 -3.64
CA ILE A 196 -5.49 -0.77 -4.95
C ILE A 196 -4.93 0.61 -5.31
N SER A 197 -3.87 0.65 -6.10
CA SER A 197 -3.35 1.89 -6.67
C SER A 197 -3.56 1.91 -8.18
N ILE A 198 -4.08 3.03 -8.70
CA ILE A 198 -4.22 3.29 -10.14
C ILE A 198 -3.26 4.42 -10.48
N ASN A 199 -2.26 4.16 -11.34
CA ASN A 199 -1.20 5.11 -11.63
C ASN A 199 -1.36 5.70 -13.04
N PRO A 200 -2.01 6.86 -13.19
CA PRO A 200 -2.22 7.49 -14.49
C PRO A 200 -0.91 7.99 -15.13
N GLN A 201 0.09 8.34 -14.33
CA GLN A 201 1.33 9.06 -14.64
C GLN A 201 1.07 10.52 -15.06
N THR A 202 0.10 10.75 -15.91
CA THR A 202 -0.41 12.06 -16.34
C THR A 202 -1.80 11.89 -16.94
N MET A 203 -2.55 12.98 -17.01
CA MET A 203 -3.84 13.04 -17.70
C MET A 203 -3.72 13.68 -19.10
N ASN A 204 -2.48 13.86 -19.61
CA ASN A 204 -2.20 14.36 -20.95
C ASN A 204 -1.92 13.19 -21.90
N ASP A 205 -2.79 12.96 -22.87
CA ASP A 205 -2.72 11.83 -23.81
C ASP A 205 -1.48 11.86 -24.71
N GLU A 206 -0.96 13.03 -25.07
CA GLU A 206 0.26 13.17 -25.86
C GLU A 206 1.47 12.74 -25.04
N THR A 207 1.55 13.17 -23.81
CA THR A 207 2.61 12.76 -22.88
C THR A 207 2.52 11.25 -22.61
N LEU A 208 1.34 10.68 -22.41
CA LEU A 208 1.17 9.23 -22.23
C LEU A 208 1.73 8.44 -23.42
N ARG A 209 1.42 8.85 -24.65
CA ARG A 209 1.99 8.23 -25.86
C ARG A 209 3.50 8.36 -25.92
N THR A 210 4.04 9.54 -25.60
CA THR A 210 5.49 9.83 -25.60
C THR A 210 6.26 8.92 -24.63
N ILE A 211 5.69 8.64 -23.44
CA ILE A 211 6.33 7.79 -22.43
C ILE A 211 6.04 6.29 -22.59
N GLY A 212 5.34 5.89 -23.66
CA GLY A 212 5.05 4.48 -23.93
C GLY A 212 3.89 3.88 -23.13
N ARG A 213 2.94 4.71 -22.68
CA ARG A 213 1.70 4.26 -22.03
C ARG A 213 0.61 3.99 -23.09
N ALA A 214 -0.04 2.82 -22.99
CA ALA A 214 -1.10 2.44 -23.93
C ALA A 214 -2.49 3.01 -23.57
N HIS A 215 -2.71 3.38 -22.30
CA HIS A 215 -3.96 3.97 -21.87
C HIS A 215 -4.04 5.48 -22.15
N ASN A 216 -5.25 6.03 -22.09
CA ASN A 216 -5.53 7.46 -22.18
C ASN A 216 -6.24 7.98 -20.90
N ALA A 217 -6.43 9.29 -20.81
CA ALA A 217 -7.05 9.94 -19.67
C ALA A 217 -8.51 9.49 -19.42
N ALA A 218 -9.25 9.11 -20.46
CA ALA A 218 -10.61 8.58 -20.29
C ALA A 218 -10.60 7.21 -19.62
N GLN A 219 -9.70 6.32 -20.01
CA GLN A 219 -9.53 4.99 -19.39
C GLN A 219 -9.08 5.07 -17.93
N VAL A 220 -8.32 6.10 -17.53
CA VAL A 220 -8.01 6.34 -16.11
C VAL A 220 -9.29 6.59 -15.32
N LYS A 221 -10.18 7.45 -15.83
CA LYS A 221 -11.46 7.77 -15.17
C LYS A 221 -12.39 6.55 -15.11
N GLU A 222 -12.44 5.78 -16.19
CA GLU A 222 -13.23 4.55 -16.27
C GLU A 222 -12.73 3.48 -15.26
N ALA A 223 -11.41 3.30 -15.16
CA ALA A 223 -10.84 2.34 -14.21
C ALA A 223 -11.05 2.74 -12.74
N PHE A 224 -11.30 4.03 -12.47
CA PHE A 224 -11.58 4.55 -11.13
C PHE A 224 -13.06 4.50 -10.76
N ALA A 225 -13.96 4.54 -11.72
CA ALA A 225 -15.41 4.53 -11.51
C ALA A 225 -15.94 3.13 -11.14
#